data_47bde5ca55adc63a7e0dd5213faf76b1
#
_entry.id   47bde5ca55adc63a7e0dd5213faf76b1
#
_cell.length_a   1.000
_cell.length_b   1.000
_cell.length_c   1.000
_cell.angle_alpha   90.00
_cell.angle_beta   90.00
_cell.angle_gamma   90.00
#
_symmetry.space_group_name_H-M   'P 1'
#
loop_
_entity.id
_entity.type
_entity.pdbx_description
1 polymer ?
#
loop_
_entity_poly.entity_id
_entity_poly.type
_entity_poly.pdbx_seq_one_letter_code
_entity_poly.pdbx_strand_id
1 'polypeptide(L)'
;MTPVRGPRKLTEKGQATRARILEHAAELIYANGVHATNNEALRRAAGVSGSQINHYFPTKEDLVLAVIAWQSERVLAFLRSERFSGFDSLDAFREWADHYVAYERSYQQGCSLGSLASEIIKAELDIHKELSDAFDQWRDVFRDGLQRMQVLGRIGTAADPTQLANLLLAAFQGGMLLAQVARDITPLKDALQAAIGHVATFAT
;
A
#
# COMPACT_ATOMS: atom_id res chain seq x y z
N MET A 1 -14.74 29.63 30.27
CA MET A 1 -13.84 28.72 29.57
C MET A 1 -14.49 27.35 29.56
N THR A 2 -15.09 26.95 28.44
CA THR A 2 -15.71 25.63 28.27
C THR A 2 -14.61 24.62 27.96
N PRO A 3 -14.51 23.47 28.64
CA PRO A 3 -13.45 22.51 28.37
C PRO A 3 -13.63 21.92 26.97
N VAL A 4 -12.59 22.01 26.15
CA VAL A 4 -12.50 21.31 24.86
C VAL A 4 -12.52 19.81 25.16
N ARG A 5 -13.64 19.15 24.85
CA ARG A 5 -13.76 17.67 24.94
C ARG A 5 -12.82 17.06 23.89
N GLY A 6 -11.78 16.40 24.35
CA GLY A 6 -10.91 15.60 23.50
C GLY A 6 -11.71 14.53 22.73
N PRO A 7 -11.17 13.96 21.65
CA PRO A 7 -11.87 13.01 20.80
C PRO A 7 -12.39 11.85 21.63
N ARG A 8 -13.72 11.64 21.59
CA ARG A 8 -14.42 10.62 22.38
C ARG A 8 -14.02 9.24 21.82
N LYS A 9 -13.41 8.41 22.66
CA LYS A 9 -13.05 7.03 22.27
C LYS A 9 -14.31 6.31 21.80
N LEU A 10 -14.27 5.78 20.57
CA LEU A 10 -15.41 5.06 20.00
C LEU A 10 -15.70 3.78 20.82
N THR A 11 -16.97 3.43 20.97
CA THR A 11 -17.37 2.12 21.50
C THR A 11 -16.95 1.01 20.51
N GLU A 12 -16.89 -0.25 20.98
CA GLU A 12 -16.60 -1.40 20.09
C GLU A 12 -17.54 -1.46 18.88
N LYS A 13 -18.84 -1.24 19.10
CA LYS A 13 -19.84 -1.16 18.01
C LYS A 13 -19.54 0.01 17.05
N GLY A 14 -19.09 1.13 17.58
CA GLY A 14 -18.68 2.29 16.77
C GLY A 14 -17.43 2.00 15.94
N GLN A 15 -16.45 1.35 16.53
CA GLN A 15 -15.22 0.92 15.83
C GLN A 15 -15.55 -0.08 14.70
N ALA A 16 -16.37 -1.10 14.97
CA ALA A 16 -16.81 -2.07 13.97
C ALA A 16 -17.59 -1.40 12.81
N THR A 17 -18.45 -0.42 13.11
CA THR A 17 -19.16 0.32 12.07
C THR A 17 -18.22 1.16 11.22
N ARG A 18 -17.26 1.87 11.85
CA ARG A 18 -16.23 2.65 11.15
C ARG A 18 -15.37 1.77 10.25
N ALA A 19 -14.93 0.61 10.76
CA ALA A 19 -14.12 -0.35 10.00
C ALA A 19 -14.88 -0.86 8.76
N ARG A 20 -16.15 -1.22 8.90
CA ARG A 20 -17.01 -1.67 7.79
C ARG A 20 -17.20 -0.59 6.73
N ILE A 21 -17.42 0.66 7.12
CA ILE A 21 -17.53 1.77 6.18
C ILE A 21 -16.22 1.93 5.42
N LEU A 22 -15.09 1.86 6.11
CA LEU A 22 -13.77 2.02 5.54
C LEU A 22 -13.41 0.91 4.54
N GLU A 23 -13.72 -0.34 4.87
CA GLU A 23 -13.52 -1.50 3.99
C GLU A 23 -14.29 -1.34 2.67
N HIS A 24 -15.59 -1.06 2.75
CA HIS A 24 -16.40 -0.84 1.54
C HIS A 24 -16.02 0.43 0.77
N ALA A 25 -15.54 1.48 1.46
CA ALA A 25 -15.01 2.66 0.79
C ALA A 25 -13.75 2.32 -0.01
N ALA A 26 -12.84 1.54 0.56
CA ALA A 26 -11.63 1.10 -0.13
C ALA A 26 -11.96 0.24 -1.37
N GLU A 27 -12.92 -0.68 -1.27
CA GLU A 27 -13.41 -1.50 -2.38
C GLU A 27 -14.02 -0.64 -3.50
N LEU A 28 -14.90 0.31 -3.14
CA LEU A 28 -15.57 1.17 -4.11
C LEU A 28 -14.60 2.13 -4.79
N ILE A 29 -13.66 2.71 -4.04
CA ILE A 29 -12.61 3.59 -4.59
C ILE A 29 -11.72 2.78 -5.53
N TYR A 30 -11.35 1.58 -5.15
CA TYR A 30 -10.54 0.71 -5.99
C TYR A 30 -11.25 0.33 -7.30
N ALA A 31 -12.55 0.01 -7.24
CA ALA A 31 -13.31 -0.42 -8.40
C ALA A 31 -13.74 0.72 -9.34
N ASN A 32 -14.07 1.89 -8.79
CA ASN A 32 -14.73 2.98 -9.51
C ASN A 32 -13.93 4.30 -9.52
N GLY A 33 -12.89 4.38 -8.72
CA GLY A 33 -12.11 5.60 -8.51
C GLY A 33 -12.66 6.51 -7.41
N VAL A 34 -11.79 7.45 -6.98
CA VAL A 34 -12.11 8.42 -5.92
C VAL A 34 -13.29 9.31 -6.32
N HIS A 35 -13.32 9.79 -7.56
CA HIS A 35 -14.35 10.72 -8.01
C HIS A 35 -15.74 10.07 -8.11
N ALA A 36 -15.80 8.85 -8.63
CA ALA A 36 -17.07 8.12 -8.82
C ALA A 36 -17.65 7.55 -7.50
N THR A 37 -16.82 7.38 -6.47
CA THR A 37 -17.27 6.91 -5.16
C THR A 37 -18.01 8.03 -4.43
N ASN A 38 -19.31 7.82 -4.17
CA ASN A 38 -20.17 8.77 -3.49
C ASN A 38 -20.85 8.16 -2.26
N ASN A 39 -21.42 9.02 -1.42
CA ASN A 39 -22.06 8.60 -0.16
C ASN A 39 -23.23 7.63 -0.37
N GLU A 40 -23.95 7.72 -1.49
CA GLU A 40 -25.09 6.83 -1.76
C GLU A 40 -24.63 5.39 -2.07
N ALA A 41 -23.57 5.25 -2.89
CA ALA A 41 -22.95 3.95 -3.16
C ALA A 41 -22.37 3.34 -1.87
N LEU A 42 -21.68 4.16 -1.08
CA LEU A 42 -21.08 3.74 0.19
C LEU A 42 -22.14 3.34 1.22
N ARG A 43 -23.24 4.12 1.32
CA ARG A 43 -24.36 3.80 2.20
C ARG A 43 -24.97 2.44 1.89
N ARG A 44 -25.16 2.14 0.61
CA ARG A 44 -25.71 0.84 0.16
C ARG A 44 -24.73 -0.30 0.45
N ALA A 45 -23.48 -0.13 0.10
CA ALA A 45 -22.46 -1.17 0.27
C ALA A 45 -22.21 -1.50 1.75
N ALA A 46 -22.03 -0.49 2.59
CA ALA A 46 -21.75 -0.67 4.01
C ALA A 46 -22.99 -0.95 4.88
N GLY A 47 -24.21 -0.82 4.35
CA GLY A 47 -25.45 -1.02 5.12
C GLY A 47 -25.61 -0.03 6.29
N VAL A 48 -25.28 1.26 6.06
CA VAL A 48 -25.30 2.32 7.07
C VAL A 48 -26.12 3.53 6.60
N SER A 49 -26.48 4.42 7.51
CA SER A 49 -27.10 5.70 7.14
C SER A 49 -26.06 6.73 6.69
N GLY A 50 -26.48 7.72 5.88
CA GLY A 50 -25.62 8.84 5.50
C GLY A 50 -25.12 9.63 6.72
N SER A 51 -25.91 9.77 7.77
CA SER A 51 -25.50 10.42 9.02
C SER A 51 -24.38 9.65 9.74
N GLN A 52 -24.37 8.31 9.65
CA GLN A 52 -23.28 7.51 10.20
C GLN A 52 -21.98 7.71 9.40
N ILE A 53 -22.07 7.77 8.07
CA ILE A 53 -20.90 8.06 7.24
C ILE A 53 -20.31 9.42 7.63
N ASN A 54 -21.13 10.47 7.61
CA ASN A 54 -20.67 11.84 7.96
C ASN A 54 -20.19 11.98 9.41
N HIS A 55 -20.66 11.12 10.31
CA HIS A 55 -20.17 11.09 11.68
C HIS A 55 -18.72 10.58 11.78
N TYR A 56 -18.37 9.55 11.00
CA TYR A 56 -17.01 8.97 11.01
C TYR A 56 -16.06 9.63 10.02
N PHE A 57 -16.60 10.13 8.92
CA PHE A 57 -15.84 10.75 7.82
C PHE A 57 -16.62 12.01 7.36
N PRO A 58 -16.39 13.15 8.02
CA PRO A 58 -17.13 14.40 7.75
C PRO A 58 -16.96 14.88 6.31
N THR A 59 -15.78 14.70 5.73
CA THR A 59 -15.45 15.09 4.37
C THR A 59 -15.02 13.88 3.53
N LYS A 60 -15.02 14.07 2.21
CA LYS A 60 -14.47 13.07 1.29
C LYS A 60 -12.96 12.88 1.50
N GLU A 61 -12.29 13.95 1.83
CA GLU A 61 -10.85 13.96 2.15
C GLU A 61 -10.56 13.10 3.39
N ASP A 62 -11.31 13.26 4.48
CA ASP A 62 -11.19 12.41 5.68
C ASP A 62 -11.37 10.91 5.35
N LEU A 63 -12.30 10.61 4.44
CA LEU A 63 -12.53 9.23 4.00
C LEU A 63 -11.34 8.69 3.19
N VAL A 64 -10.83 9.48 2.24
CA VAL A 64 -9.70 9.08 1.39
C VAL A 64 -8.42 8.93 2.23
N LEU A 65 -8.15 9.86 3.15
CA LEU A 65 -7.05 9.75 4.12
C LEU A 65 -7.13 8.45 4.94
N ALA A 66 -8.32 8.12 5.42
CA ALA A 66 -8.51 6.88 6.17
C ALA A 66 -8.32 5.63 5.30
N VAL A 67 -8.69 5.69 4.00
CA VAL A 67 -8.44 4.61 3.05
C VAL A 67 -6.96 4.44 2.77
N ILE A 68 -6.20 5.53 2.59
CA ILE A 68 -4.74 5.49 2.43
C ILE A 68 -4.10 4.79 3.65
N ALA A 69 -4.42 5.27 4.85
CA ALA A 69 -3.88 4.70 6.08
C ALA A 69 -4.20 3.21 6.22
N TRP A 70 -5.44 2.81 5.97
CA TRP A 70 -5.88 1.42 6.04
C TRP A 70 -5.19 0.52 5.01
N GLN A 71 -5.02 1.00 3.78
CA GLN A 71 -4.30 0.27 2.73
C GLN A 71 -2.82 0.14 3.07
N SER A 72 -2.20 1.24 3.55
CA SER A 72 -0.79 1.24 3.99
C SER A 72 -0.57 0.23 5.12
N GLU A 73 -1.42 0.25 6.15
CA GLU A 73 -1.34 -0.71 7.26
C GLU A 73 -1.42 -2.17 6.77
N ARG A 74 -2.30 -2.48 5.82
CA ARG A 74 -2.42 -3.83 5.24
C ARG A 74 -1.17 -4.25 4.47
N VAL A 75 -0.63 -3.36 3.65
CA VAL A 75 0.62 -3.61 2.92
C VAL A 75 1.78 -3.83 3.91
N LEU A 76 1.90 -2.97 4.91
CA LEU A 76 2.97 -3.08 5.91
C LEU A 76 2.83 -4.34 6.77
N ALA A 77 1.61 -4.70 7.18
CA ALA A 77 1.35 -5.93 7.92
C ALA A 77 1.77 -7.18 7.10
N PHE A 78 1.47 -7.18 5.79
CA PHE A 78 1.89 -8.25 4.90
C PHE A 78 3.41 -8.31 4.75
N LEU A 79 4.08 -7.18 4.50
CA LEU A 79 5.53 -7.11 4.32
C LEU A 79 6.30 -7.45 5.60
N ARG A 80 5.75 -7.11 6.77
CA ARG A 80 6.36 -7.39 8.09
C ARG A 80 6.00 -8.75 8.65
N SER A 81 5.26 -9.57 7.89
CA SER A 81 4.93 -10.92 8.33
C SER A 81 6.19 -11.78 8.47
N GLU A 82 6.12 -12.81 9.32
CA GLU A 82 7.23 -13.76 9.54
C GLU A 82 7.68 -14.45 8.25
N ARG A 83 6.79 -14.52 7.26
CA ARG A 83 7.05 -15.11 5.95
C ARG A 83 8.31 -14.55 5.27
N PHE A 84 8.53 -13.23 5.38
CA PHE A 84 9.65 -12.58 4.68
C PHE A 84 10.87 -12.34 5.57
N SER A 85 10.86 -12.82 6.82
CA SER A 85 11.98 -12.71 7.78
C SER A 85 12.60 -11.30 7.83
N GLY A 86 11.78 -10.28 7.62
CA GLY A 86 12.20 -8.88 7.60
C GLY A 86 13.07 -8.48 6.39
N PHE A 87 13.05 -9.26 5.29
CA PHE A 87 13.84 -8.99 4.08
C PHE A 87 15.35 -8.98 4.30
N ASP A 88 15.85 -9.83 5.19
CA ASP A 88 17.28 -9.91 5.51
C ASP A 88 18.07 -10.84 4.56
N SER A 89 17.47 -11.35 3.50
CA SER A 89 18.08 -12.22 2.51
C SER A 89 17.52 -12.01 1.10
N LEU A 90 18.27 -12.40 0.07
CA LEU A 90 17.78 -12.40 -1.31
C LEU A 90 16.57 -13.33 -1.50
N ASP A 91 16.51 -14.42 -0.75
CA ASP A 91 15.40 -15.37 -0.84
C ASP A 91 14.10 -14.76 -0.32
N ALA A 92 14.15 -13.92 0.73
CA ALA A 92 12.98 -13.20 1.20
C ALA A 92 12.42 -12.24 0.12
N PHE A 93 13.29 -11.55 -0.62
CA PHE A 93 12.87 -10.71 -1.75
C PHE A 93 12.32 -11.54 -2.92
N ARG A 94 12.91 -12.71 -3.21
CA ARG A 94 12.39 -13.64 -4.22
C ARG A 94 11.01 -14.17 -3.83
N GLU A 95 10.84 -14.61 -2.58
CA GLU A 95 9.57 -15.09 -2.08
C GLU A 95 8.47 -14.02 -2.12
N TRP A 96 8.81 -12.77 -1.80
CA TRP A 96 7.91 -11.64 -1.97
C TRP A 96 7.51 -11.43 -3.44
N ALA A 97 8.47 -11.46 -4.36
CA ALA A 97 8.20 -11.34 -5.79
C ALA A 97 7.33 -12.49 -6.31
N ASP A 98 7.66 -13.73 -5.94
CA ASP A 98 6.93 -14.94 -6.33
C ASP A 98 5.50 -14.93 -5.82
N HIS A 99 5.24 -14.38 -4.64
CA HIS A 99 3.88 -14.22 -4.12
C HIS A 99 2.98 -13.44 -5.09
N TYR A 100 3.47 -12.33 -5.66
CA TYR A 100 2.69 -11.54 -6.61
C TYR A 100 2.65 -12.15 -8.00
N VAL A 101 3.72 -12.79 -8.44
CA VAL A 101 3.80 -13.45 -9.75
C VAL A 101 2.93 -14.71 -9.82
N ALA A 102 2.87 -15.49 -8.73
CA ALA A 102 2.05 -16.68 -8.65
C ALA A 102 0.55 -16.41 -8.55
N TYR A 103 0.15 -15.20 -8.13
CA TYR A 103 -1.25 -14.83 -8.02
C TYR A 103 -1.76 -14.32 -9.37
N GLU A 104 -2.43 -15.20 -10.14
CA GLU A 104 -2.91 -14.92 -11.51
C GLU A 104 -3.72 -13.61 -11.65
N ARG A 105 -4.39 -13.17 -10.57
CA ARG A 105 -5.18 -11.94 -10.58
C ARG A 105 -4.39 -10.67 -10.23
N SER A 106 -3.10 -10.79 -9.90
CA SER A 106 -2.27 -9.62 -9.56
C SER A 106 -2.32 -8.55 -10.65
N TYR A 107 -2.14 -8.95 -11.91
CA TYR A 107 -2.21 -8.03 -13.03
C TYR A 107 -3.64 -7.52 -13.34
N GLN A 108 -4.69 -8.23 -12.90
CA GLN A 108 -6.07 -7.77 -13.10
C GLN A 108 -6.45 -6.69 -12.09
N GLN A 109 -6.00 -6.86 -10.85
CA GLN A 109 -6.35 -5.97 -9.75
C GLN A 109 -5.34 -4.81 -9.58
N GLY A 110 -4.07 -5.05 -9.88
CA GLY A 110 -3.01 -4.08 -9.67
C GLY A 110 -2.68 -3.82 -8.20
N CYS A 111 -1.89 -2.79 -7.96
CA CYS A 111 -1.61 -2.33 -6.61
C CYS A 111 -2.68 -1.35 -6.15
N SER A 112 -3.43 -1.69 -5.10
CA SER A 112 -4.50 -0.84 -4.58
C SER A 112 -4.01 0.53 -4.11
N LEU A 113 -2.83 0.60 -3.49
CA LEU A 113 -2.21 1.86 -3.09
C LEU A 113 -1.68 2.64 -4.32
N GLY A 114 -1.10 1.94 -5.31
CA GLY A 114 -0.62 2.54 -6.56
C GLY A 114 -1.75 3.11 -7.41
N SER A 115 -2.87 2.39 -7.52
CA SER A 115 -4.07 2.86 -8.23
C SER A 115 -4.64 4.12 -7.56
N LEU A 116 -4.75 4.11 -6.22
CA LEU A 116 -5.19 5.26 -5.46
C LEU A 116 -4.28 6.47 -5.65
N ALA A 117 -2.95 6.26 -5.70
CA ALA A 117 -1.97 7.32 -5.92
C ALA A 117 -2.19 8.06 -7.26
N SER A 118 -2.43 7.32 -8.33
CA SER A 118 -2.61 7.91 -9.66
C SER A 118 -3.86 8.81 -9.75
N GLU A 119 -4.88 8.53 -8.95
CA GLU A 119 -6.09 9.33 -8.87
C GLU A 119 -5.92 10.56 -7.98
N ILE A 120 -5.27 10.40 -6.83
CA ILE A 120 -5.01 11.49 -5.88
C ILE A 120 -4.10 12.56 -6.49
N ILE A 121 -3.06 12.16 -7.23
CA ILE A 121 -2.16 13.10 -7.92
C ILE A 121 -2.94 14.00 -8.88
N LYS A 122 -4.06 13.52 -9.44
CA LYS A 122 -4.92 14.28 -10.37
C LYS A 122 -6.08 14.98 -9.68
N ALA A 123 -6.35 14.65 -8.41
CA ALA A 123 -7.42 15.26 -7.65
C ALA A 123 -6.91 16.52 -6.92
N GLU A 124 -7.79 17.51 -6.76
CA GLU A 124 -7.50 18.73 -5.98
C GLU A 124 -7.60 18.46 -4.45
N LEU A 125 -7.04 17.31 -4.00
CA LEU A 125 -7.03 16.94 -2.59
C LEU A 125 -5.62 17.22 -2.02
N ASP A 126 -5.55 17.94 -0.92
CA ASP A 126 -4.28 18.24 -0.23
C ASP A 126 -3.86 17.09 0.71
N ILE A 127 -3.63 15.91 0.12
CA ILE A 127 -3.26 14.67 0.82
C ILE A 127 -2.02 14.00 0.22
N HIS A 128 -1.21 14.79 -0.49
CA HIS A 128 0.02 14.27 -1.12
C HIS A 128 1.04 13.77 -0.09
N LYS A 129 1.10 14.44 1.06
CA LYS A 129 2.04 14.07 2.12
C LYS A 129 1.73 12.69 2.70
N GLU A 130 0.47 12.42 3.03
CA GLU A 130 0.04 11.15 3.61
C GLU A 130 0.24 9.99 2.63
N LEU A 131 0.02 10.25 1.34
CA LEU A 131 0.29 9.29 0.30
C LEU A 131 1.79 9.02 0.16
N SER A 132 2.63 10.07 0.16
CA SER A 132 4.09 9.93 0.14
C SER A 132 4.58 9.15 1.34
N ASP A 133 4.10 9.50 2.55
CA ASP A 133 4.45 8.81 3.79
C ASP A 133 4.10 7.31 3.73
N ALA A 134 2.99 6.92 3.08
CA ALA A 134 2.60 5.53 2.90
C ALA A 134 3.60 4.75 2.02
N PHE A 135 4.05 5.34 0.91
CA PHE A 135 5.08 4.73 0.05
C PHE A 135 6.46 4.73 0.72
N ASP A 136 6.80 5.79 1.46
CA ASP A 136 8.05 5.88 2.22
C ASP A 136 8.12 4.76 3.27
N GLN A 137 7.06 4.50 4.00
CA GLN A 137 7.00 3.39 4.96
C GLN A 137 7.19 2.02 4.27
N TRP A 138 6.62 1.82 3.09
CA TRP A 138 6.83 0.59 2.31
C TRP A 138 8.30 0.46 1.89
N ARG A 139 8.87 1.50 1.28
CA ARG A 139 10.29 1.56 0.91
C ARG A 139 11.20 1.27 2.11
N ASP A 140 10.86 1.83 3.28
CA ASP A 140 11.66 1.68 4.50
C ASP A 140 11.73 0.23 4.98
N VAL A 141 10.68 -0.58 4.77
CA VAL A 141 10.75 -2.04 5.06
C VAL A 141 11.85 -2.71 4.23
N PHE A 142 11.96 -2.38 2.95
CA PHE A 142 13.00 -2.94 2.08
C PHE A 142 14.38 -2.40 2.44
N ARG A 143 14.51 -1.08 2.66
CA ARG A 143 15.77 -0.45 3.07
C ARG A 143 16.30 -1.07 4.35
N ASP A 144 15.47 -1.22 5.37
CA ASP A 144 15.86 -1.79 6.66
C ASP A 144 16.27 -3.26 6.53
N GLY A 145 15.63 -4.02 5.63
CA GLY A 145 16.04 -5.37 5.26
C GLY A 145 17.44 -5.41 4.61
N LEU A 146 17.65 -4.57 3.62
CA LEU A 146 18.95 -4.45 2.93
C LEU A 146 20.07 -3.98 3.87
N GLN A 147 19.77 -3.07 4.80
CA GLN A 147 20.73 -2.68 5.85
C GLN A 147 21.09 -3.86 6.76
N ARG A 148 20.12 -4.70 7.14
CA ARG A 148 20.40 -5.94 7.87
C ARG A 148 21.27 -6.90 7.07
N MET A 149 21.02 -7.04 5.75
CA MET A 149 21.87 -7.85 4.87
C MET A 149 23.33 -7.35 4.88
N GLN A 150 23.57 -6.03 4.88
CA GLN A 150 24.92 -5.48 4.99
C GLN A 150 25.55 -5.80 6.36
N VAL A 151 24.83 -5.60 7.45
CA VAL A 151 25.32 -5.91 8.80
C VAL A 151 25.67 -7.39 8.95
N LEU A 152 24.89 -8.27 8.30
CA LEU A 152 25.12 -9.73 8.30
C LEU A 152 26.19 -10.16 7.29
N GLY A 153 26.78 -9.23 6.52
CA GLY A 153 27.77 -9.55 5.49
C GLY A 153 27.19 -10.33 4.31
N ARG A 154 25.89 -10.24 4.04
CA ARG A 154 25.21 -10.91 2.91
C ARG A 154 25.28 -10.11 1.62
N ILE A 155 25.44 -8.79 1.73
CA ILE A 155 25.74 -7.86 0.63
C ILE A 155 26.86 -6.91 1.03
N GLY A 156 27.66 -6.49 0.07
CA GLY A 156 28.82 -5.62 0.29
C GLY A 156 28.42 -4.20 0.66
N THR A 157 29.37 -3.46 1.27
CA THR A 157 29.19 -2.06 1.70
C THR A 157 29.06 -1.07 0.54
N ALA A 158 29.39 -1.49 -0.69
CA ALA A 158 29.19 -0.69 -1.90
C ALA A 158 27.71 -0.58 -2.31
N ALA A 159 26.83 -1.46 -1.79
CA ALA A 159 25.40 -1.36 -2.00
C ALA A 159 24.84 -0.15 -1.23
N ASP A 160 24.03 0.66 -1.88
CA ASP A 160 23.23 1.70 -1.20
C ASP A 160 21.81 1.13 -0.90
N PRO A 161 21.48 0.81 0.37
CA PRO A 161 20.18 0.25 0.72
C PRO A 161 18.98 1.13 0.34
N THR A 162 19.15 2.45 0.37
CA THR A 162 18.05 3.39 0.01
C THR A 162 17.80 3.36 -1.49
N GLN A 163 18.87 3.38 -2.30
CA GLN A 163 18.77 3.31 -3.75
C GLN A 163 18.17 1.97 -4.20
N LEU A 164 18.62 0.86 -3.60
CA LEU A 164 18.10 -0.48 -3.90
C LEU A 164 16.64 -0.66 -3.48
N ALA A 165 16.24 -0.10 -2.33
CA ALA A 165 14.84 -0.11 -1.90
C ALA A 165 13.94 0.69 -2.85
N ASN A 166 14.40 1.85 -3.33
CA ASN A 166 13.69 2.63 -4.35
C ASN A 166 13.56 1.84 -5.66
N LEU A 167 14.62 1.17 -6.10
CA LEU A 167 14.60 0.33 -7.30
C LEU A 167 13.55 -0.79 -7.17
N LEU A 168 13.56 -1.53 -6.06
CA LEU A 168 12.62 -2.63 -5.82
C LEU A 168 11.17 -2.14 -5.84
N LEU A 169 10.87 -1.03 -5.15
CA LEU A 169 9.53 -0.45 -5.11
C LEU A 169 9.10 0.08 -6.48
N ALA A 170 9.98 0.78 -7.19
CA ALA A 170 9.71 1.30 -8.54
C ALA A 170 9.49 0.15 -9.55
N ALA A 171 10.29 -0.92 -9.48
CA ALA A 171 10.13 -2.10 -10.32
C ALA A 171 8.78 -2.80 -10.06
N PHE A 172 8.37 -2.90 -8.80
CA PHE A 172 7.05 -3.43 -8.44
C PHE A 172 5.92 -2.57 -8.99
N GLN A 173 5.92 -1.27 -8.75
CA GLN A 173 4.84 -0.37 -9.17
C GLN A 173 4.75 -0.26 -10.69
N GLY A 174 5.90 -0.07 -11.37
CA GLY A 174 5.96 0.00 -12.83
C GLY A 174 5.62 -1.33 -13.49
N GLY A 175 6.18 -2.43 -12.97
CA GLY A 175 5.89 -3.78 -13.46
C GLY A 175 4.40 -4.14 -13.30
N MET A 176 3.78 -3.80 -12.17
CA MET A 176 2.36 -4.03 -11.92
C MET A 176 1.48 -3.24 -12.90
N LEU A 177 1.78 -1.97 -13.13
CA LEU A 177 1.05 -1.14 -14.10
C LEU A 177 1.16 -1.71 -15.52
N LEU A 178 2.37 -2.08 -15.93
CA LEU A 178 2.60 -2.66 -17.27
C LEU A 178 1.92 -4.02 -17.42
N ALA A 179 1.91 -4.84 -16.37
CA ALA A 179 1.20 -6.11 -16.36
C ALA A 179 -0.32 -5.94 -16.51
N GLN A 180 -0.90 -4.93 -15.86
CA GLN A 180 -2.32 -4.58 -16.03
C GLN A 180 -2.63 -4.16 -17.48
N VAL A 181 -1.80 -3.31 -18.09
CA VAL A 181 -1.97 -2.84 -19.48
C VAL A 181 -1.84 -4.01 -20.44
N ALA A 182 -0.85 -4.86 -20.26
CA ALA A 182 -0.60 -6.04 -21.11
C ALA A 182 -1.63 -7.16 -20.88
N ARG A 183 -2.33 -7.17 -19.75
CA ARG A 183 -3.13 -8.30 -19.25
C ARG A 183 -2.33 -9.59 -19.17
N ASP A 184 -1.08 -9.46 -18.76
CA ASP A 184 -0.09 -10.53 -18.66
C ASP A 184 0.84 -10.22 -17.48
N ILE A 185 1.21 -11.24 -16.73
CA ILE A 185 2.07 -11.11 -15.54
C ILE A 185 3.55 -10.88 -15.89
N THR A 186 3.94 -11.17 -17.13
CA THR A 186 5.35 -11.12 -17.58
C THR A 186 6.05 -9.79 -17.26
N PRO A 187 5.49 -8.60 -17.52
CA PRO A 187 6.16 -7.35 -17.21
C PRO A 187 6.49 -7.18 -15.72
N LEU A 188 5.61 -7.63 -14.82
CA LEU A 188 5.88 -7.59 -13.37
C LEU A 188 7.00 -8.56 -13.00
N LYS A 189 6.92 -9.80 -13.51
CA LYS A 189 7.92 -10.83 -13.28
C LYS A 189 9.31 -10.36 -13.71
N ASP A 190 9.44 -9.86 -14.93
CA ASP A 190 10.72 -9.43 -15.49
C ASP A 190 11.29 -8.25 -14.72
N ALA A 191 10.46 -7.25 -14.37
CA ALA A 191 10.90 -6.09 -13.59
C ALA A 191 11.43 -6.49 -12.20
N LEU A 192 10.70 -7.38 -11.49
CA LEU A 192 11.11 -7.85 -10.17
C LEU A 192 12.36 -8.73 -10.25
N GLN A 193 12.46 -9.62 -11.22
CA GLN A 193 13.64 -10.44 -11.43
C GLN A 193 14.88 -9.59 -11.73
N ALA A 194 14.77 -8.58 -12.58
CA ALA A 194 15.84 -7.66 -12.89
C ALA A 194 16.29 -6.85 -11.66
N ALA A 195 15.32 -6.31 -10.88
CA ALA A 195 15.63 -5.54 -9.69
C ALA A 195 16.32 -6.40 -8.60
N ILE A 196 15.81 -7.60 -8.32
CA ILE A 196 16.41 -8.53 -7.36
C ILE A 196 17.76 -9.03 -7.88
N GLY A 197 17.87 -9.27 -9.19
CA GLY A 197 19.15 -9.61 -9.85
C GLY A 197 20.20 -8.53 -9.64
N HIS A 198 19.81 -7.26 -9.72
CA HIS A 198 20.72 -6.15 -9.42
C HIS A 198 21.15 -6.14 -7.95
N VAL A 199 20.24 -6.36 -7.00
CA VAL A 199 20.61 -6.51 -5.57
C VAL A 199 21.60 -7.65 -5.41
N ALA A 200 21.42 -8.77 -6.11
CA ALA A 200 22.30 -9.93 -6.04
C ALA A 200 23.73 -9.67 -6.57
N THR A 201 23.95 -8.63 -7.40
CA THR A 201 25.32 -8.26 -7.82
C THR A 201 26.18 -7.74 -6.68
N PHE A 202 25.59 -7.35 -5.57
CA PHE A 202 26.29 -6.94 -4.35
C PHE A 202 26.46 -8.08 -3.33
N ALA A 203 26.01 -9.30 -3.64
CA ALA A 203 26.18 -10.44 -2.75
C ALA A 203 27.66 -10.78 -2.54
N THR A 204 27.99 -11.18 -1.30
CA THR A 204 29.37 -11.49 -0.86
C THR A 204 29.57 -12.99 -0.75
#